data_dfe30baa4514f8840a4cd774347389a3
#
_entry.id   dfe30baa4514f8840a4cd774347389a3
#
_cell.length_a   1.000
_cell.length_b   1.000
_cell.length_c   1.000
_cell.angle_alpha   90.00
_cell.angle_beta   90.00
_cell.angle_gamma   90.00
#
_symmetry.space_group_name_H-M   'P 1'
#
loop_
_entity.id
_entity.type
_entity.pdbx_description
1 polymer ?
#
loop_
_entity_poly.entity_id
_entity_poly.type
_entity_poly.pdbx_seq_one_letter_code
_entity_poly.pdbx_strand_id
1 'polypeptide(L)'
;NLRILYGYHVASFYLLAFKSKGIKSWDDLKGKTVFNGPPRGGALTIGRAVIKFMTGMSEGKGYTGKQVSWGSANSLFLDGGVDAAVRPGNDPPGFLPLYTSAGDLNIISYPIAKWNNPAFQKFVNGPGNKPKVFPIKSVDWGKANIISEDNMMRTLVNTSGDAVNKNMPKALAKKLTAAFIKTIPDLNKKAPWVKAALYAETDDTKMGFRAVGMKYHPGAIEAFEEAGRKIPACAKP
;
A
#
# COMPACT_ATOMS: atom_id res chain seq x y z
N ASN A 1 6.32 9.38 -21.23
CA ASN A 1 6.34 10.85 -21.12
C ASN A 1 6.33 11.36 -19.66
N LEU A 2 6.21 10.49 -18.66
CA LEU A 2 6.30 10.83 -17.23
C LEU A 2 7.71 10.60 -16.69
N ARG A 3 8.06 11.39 -15.66
CA ARG A 3 9.29 11.25 -14.86
C ARG A 3 8.93 11.40 -13.39
N ILE A 4 9.58 10.62 -12.53
CA ILE A 4 9.38 10.69 -11.07
C ILE A 4 10.14 11.89 -10.51
N LEU A 5 9.53 12.61 -9.60
CA LEU A 5 10.24 13.57 -8.74
C LEU A 5 10.77 12.85 -7.49
N TYR A 6 9.92 12.05 -6.82
CA TYR A 6 10.29 11.22 -5.68
C TYR A 6 9.30 10.06 -5.53
N GLY A 7 9.77 8.96 -4.97
CA GLY A 7 8.97 7.79 -4.68
C GLY A 7 8.79 7.58 -3.18
N TYR A 8 7.78 6.80 -2.82
CA TYR A 8 7.51 6.34 -1.47
C TYR A 8 6.67 5.06 -1.48
N HIS A 9 6.77 4.27 -0.41
CA HIS A 9 5.86 3.15 -0.20
C HIS A 9 4.55 3.66 0.38
N VAL A 10 3.43 3.31 -0.25
CA VAL A 10 2.13 3.70 0.28
C VAL A 10 1.77 2.80 1.44
N ALA A 11 1.80 1.50 1.26
CA ALA A 11 1.47 0.59 2.36
C ALA A 11 1.27 -0.87 1.91
N SER A 12 1.20 -1.76 2.89
CA SER A 12 0.72 -3.13 2.78
C SER A 12 -0.81 -3.17 2.63
N PHE A 13 -1.34 -4.03 1.76
CA PHE A 13 -2.77 -4.20 1.59
C PHE A 13 -3.29 -5.31 2.49
N TYR A 14 -4.21 -4.96 3.40
CA TYR A 14 -4.77 -5.87 4.38
C TYR A 14 -6.25 -6.13 4.13
N LEU A 15 -6.69 -7.36 4.41
CA LEU A 15 -8.09 -7.68 4.66
C LEU A 15 -8.36 -7.52 6.16
N LEU A 16 -9.32 -6.67 6.50
CA LEU A 16 -9.72 -6.30 7.85
C LEU A 16 -11.21 -6.56 8.03
N ALA A 17 -11.59 -7.16 9.16
CA ALA A 17 -12.98 -7.31 9.53
C ALA A 17 -13.13 -7.36 11.05
N PHE A 18 -14.20 -6.80 11.61
CA PHE A 18 -14.55 -7.07 13.00
C PHE A 18 -14.95 -8.54 13.17
N LYS A 19 -14.58 -9.17 14.28
CA LYS A 19 -14.93 -10.56 14.59
C LYS A 19 -16.43 -10.82 14.51
N SER A 20 -17.25 -9.85 14.91
CA SER A 20 -18.72 -9.89 14.84
C SER A 20 -19.27 -10.11 13.43
N LYS A 21 -18.50 -9.81 12.37
CA LYS A 21 -18.89 -10.02 10.98
C LYS A 21 -18.66 -11.45 10.48
N GLY A 22 -18.02 -12.30 11.30
CA GLY A 22 -17.79 -13.72 10.99
C GLY A 22 -16.75 -13.99 9.91
N ILE A 23 -16.00 -12.98 9.47
CA ILE A 23 -14.99 -13.11 8.39
C ILE A 23 -13.66 -13.55 9.00
N LYS A 24 -13.19 -14.74 8.61
CA LYS A 24 -11.95 -15.37 9.07
C LYS A 24 -11.04 -15.79 7.90
N SER A 25 -11.54 -15.70 6.68
CA SER A 25 -10.80 -16.02 5.45
C SER A 25 -11.18 -15.05 4.34
N TRP A 26 -10.41 -15.05 3.25
CA TRP A 26 -10.72 -14.28 2.05
C TRP A 26 -12.01 -14.76 1.37
N ASP A 27 -12.30 -16.05 1.42
CA ASP A 27 -13.50 -16.64 0.79
C ASP A 27 -14.80 -16.21 1.51
N ASP A 28 -14.71 -15.83 2.79
CA ASP A 28 -15.87 -15.30 3.56
C ASP A 28 -16.35 -13.93 3.05
N LEU A 29 -15.63 -13.31 2.12
CA LEU A 29 -16.09 -12.09 1.45
C LEU A 29 -17.27 -12.32 0.50
N LYS A 30 -17.62 -13.59 0.21
CA LYS A 30 -18.75 -13.90 -0.66
C LYS A 30 -20.06 -13.34 -0.11
N GLY A 31 -20.73 -12.52 -0.93
CA GLY A 31 -21.98 -11.85 -0.56
C GLY A 31 -21.82 -10.66 0.38
N LYS A 32 -20.60 -10.31 0.80
CA LYS A 32 -20.33 -9.22 1.74
C LYS A 32 -20.19 -7.87 1.07
N THR A 33 -20.39 -6.80 1.85
CA THR A 33 -20.07 -5.44 1.45
C THR A 33 -18.64 -5.10 1.90
N VAL A 34 -17.78 -4.70 0.96
CA VAL A 34 -16.34 -4.52 1.20
C VAL A 34 -15.92 -3.12 0.79
N PHE A 35 -15.32 -2.37 1.72
CA PHE A 35 -14.57 -1.17 1.35
C PHE A 35 -13.28 -1.60 0.65
N ASN A 36 -13.11 -1.25 -0.62
CA ASN A 36 -11.97 -1.63 -1.43
C ASN A 36 -11.17 -0.44 -1.98
N GLY A 37 -11.39 0.75 -1.42
CA GLY A 37 -10.68 1.97 -1.75
C GLY A 37 -11.59 3.16 -2.05
N PRO A 38 -11.00 4.32 -2.34
CA PRO A 38 -11.75 5.49 -2.78
C PRO A 38 -12.34 5.27 -4.20
N PRO A 39 -13.27 6.14 -4.67
CA PRO A 39 -13.99 5.94 -5.95
C PRO A 39 -13.10 5.81 -7.20
N ARG A 40 -11.80 6.13 -7.09
CA ARG A 40 -10.83 6.04 -8.19
C ARG A 40 -9.41 5.97 -7.65
N GLY A 41 -8.46 5.61 -8.53
CA GLY A 41 -7.02 5.58 -8.22
C GLY A 41 -6.46 4.20 -7.94
N GLY A 42 -5.17 4.15 -7.65
CA GLY A 42 -4.40 2.91 -7.50
C GLY A 42 -4.91 1.99 -6.40
N ALA A 43 -5.35 2.55 -5.27
CA ALA A 43 -5.85 1.75 -4.14
C ALA A 43 -7.08 0.91 -4.52
N LEU A 44 -8.03 1.49 -5.26
CA LEU A 44 -9.20 0.76 -5.76
C LEU A 44 -8.80 -0.34 -6.75
N THR A 45 -7.92 -0.01 -7.69
CA THR A 45 -7.43 -0.97 -8.69
C THR A 45 -6.74 -2.15 -8.02
N ILE A 46 -5.87 -1.89 -7.06
CA ILE A 46 -5.15 -2.94 -6.32
C ILE A 46 -6.09 -3.72 -5.41
N GLY A 47 -6.97 -3.06 -4.67
CA GLY A 47 -7.95 -3.71 -3.81
C GLY A 47 -8.83 -4.71 -4.57
N ARG A 48 -9.36 -4.31 -5.72
CA ARG A 48 -10.13 -5.19 -6.62
C ARG A 48 -9.30 -6.36 -7.16
N ALA A 49 -8.06 -6.10 -7.56
CA ALA A 49 -7.17 -7.14 -8.06
C ALA A 49 -6.82 -8.16 -6.99
N VAL A 50 -6.48 -7.70 -5.77
CA VAL A 50 -6.17 -8.56 -4.64
C VAL A 50 -7.37 -9.44 -4.29
N ILE A 51 -8.57 -8.88 -4.14
CA ILE A 51 -9.77 -9.66 -3.86
C ILE A 51 -9.96 -10.73 -4.94
N LYS A 52 -9.84 -10.36 -6.23
CA LYS A 52 -9.98 -11.29 -7.33
C LYS A 52 -8.96 -12.43 -7.29
N PHE A 53 -7.68 -12.15 -6.99
CA PHE A 53 -6.65 -13.17 -6.89
C PHE A 53 -6.85 -14.09 -5.69
N MET A 54 -7.25 -13.54 -4.55
CA MET A 54 -7.44 -14.32 -3.33
C MET A 54 -8.70 -15.19 -3.37
N THR A 55 -9.77 -14.75 -4.04
CA THR A 55 -11.09 -15.36 -3.97
C THR A 55 -11.64 -15.85 -5.32
N GLY A 56 -11.12 -15.37 -6.43
CA GLY A 56 -11.72 -15.53 -7.77
C GLY A 56 -12.92 -14.60 -8.02
N MET A 57 -13.41 -13.88 -7.02
CA MET A 57 -14.60 -13.03 -7.15
C MET A 57 -14.28 -11.68 -7.78
N SER A 58 -15.27 -11.15 -8.50
CA SER A 58 -15.26 -9.77 -8.99
C SER A 58 -16.34 -8.95 -8.30
N GLU A 59 -16.09 -7.64 -8.16
CA GLU A 59 -17.08 -6.71 -7.64
C GLU A 59 -18.38 -6.76 -8.45
N GLY A 60 -19.52 -6.78 -7.77
CA GLY A 60 -20.86 -6.94 -8.35
C GLY A 60 -21.22 -8.38 -8.71
N LYS A 61 -20.27 -9.35 -8.66
CA LYS A 61 -20.50 -10.77 -8.98
C LYS A 61 -20.02 -11.75 -7.91
N GLY A 62 -19.76 -11.31 -6.74
CA GLY A 62 -19.29 -12.16 -5.64
C GLY A 62 -19.29 -11.40 -4.34
N TYR A 63 -19.00 -10.13 -4.39
CA TYR A 63 -19.10 -9.19 -3.27
C TYR A 63 -19.59 -7.82 -3.77
N THR A 64 -20.08 -6.99 -2.87
CA THR A 64 -20.45 -5.60 -3.15
C THR A 64 -19.32 -4.68 -2.74
N GLY A 65 -18.71 -3.98 -3.70
CA GLY A 65 -17.70 -2.97 -3.40
C GLY A 65 -18.33 -1.65 -2.96
N LYS A 66 -17.79 -1.04 -1.91
CA LYS A 66 -18.19 0.30 -1.48
C LYS A 66 -16.97 1.22 -1.47
N GLN A 67 -17.09 2.35 -2.15
CA GLN A 67 -16.04 3.32 -2.31
C GLN A 67 -16.44 4.64 -1.67
N VAL A 68 -15.59 5.16 -0.78
CA VAL A 68 -15.72 6.49 -0.17
C VAL A 68 -14.35 7.16 -0.13
N SER A 69 -14.32 8.45 0.12
CA SER A 69 -13.05 9.16 0.33
C SER A 69 -12.25 8.58 1.51
N TRP A 70 -10.94 8.80 1.55
CA TRP A 70 -10.13 8.38 2.69
C TRP A 70 -10.59 9.01 4.01
N GLY A 71 -11.10 10.25 3.98
CA GLY A 71 -11.65 10.92 5.15
C GLY A 71 -12.87 10.21 5.74
N SER A 72 -13.69 9.57 4.91
CA SER A 72 -14.90 8.86 5.34
C SER A 72 -14.69 7.36 5.56
N ALA A 73 -13.52 6.81 5.20
CA ALA A 73 -13.29 5.37 5.22
C ALA A 73 -13.30 4.78 6.63
N ASN A 74 -12.78 5.52 7.61
CA ASN A 74 -12.77 5.05 9.00
C ASN A 74 -14.20 5.00 9.58
N SER A 75 -14.98 6.06 9.42
CA SER A 75 -16.38 6.10 9.88
C SER A 75 -17.19 5.00 9.20
N LEU A 76 -17.08 4.84 7.88
CA LEU A 76 -17.78 3.77 7.15
C LEU A 76 -17.53 2.38 7.75
N PHE A 77 -16.28 2.08 8.12
CA PHE A 77 -15.91 0.79 8.71
C PHE A 77 -16.40 0.66 10.16
N LEU A 78 -16.22 1.69 10.98
CA LEU A 78 -16.62 1.71 12.40
C LEU A 78 -18.13 1.64 12.58
N ASP A 79 -18.89 2.35 11.75
CA ASP A 79 -20.36 2.40 11.80
C ASP A 79 -21.00 1.14 11.20
N GLY A 80 -20.20 0.15 10.77
CA GLY A 80 -20.70 -1.10 10.21
C GLY A 80 -21.29 -0.95 8.80
N GLY A 81 -21.06 0.15 8.11
CA GLY A 81 -21.51 0.40 6.74
C GLY A 81 -20.87 -0.51 5.69
N VAL A 82 -19.87 -1.31 6.11
CA VAL A 82 -19.27 -2.43 5.37
C VAL A 82 -18.98 -3.59 6.31
N ASP A 83 -18.89 -4.79 5.77
CA ASP A 83 -18.56 -6.01 6.53
C ASP A 83 -17.04 -6.20 6.67
N ALA A 84 -16.31 -5.74 5.68
CA ALA A 84 -14.85 -5.84 5.64
C ALA A 84 -14.23 -4.65 4.91
N ALA A 85 -12.90 -4.50 5.08
CA ALA A 85 -12.12 -3.56 4.30
C ALA A 85 -10.89 -4.24 3.71
N VAL A 86 -10.64 -4.02 2.42
CA VAL A 86 -9.36 -4.31 1.76
C VAL A 86 -8.70 -2.98 1.46
N ARG A 87 -7.72 -2.61 2.27
CA ARG A 87 -7.14 -1.27 2.23
C ARG A 87 -5.64 -1.24 2.55
N PRO A 88 -4.93 -0.23 2.04
CA PRO A 88 -3.54 -0.02 2.43
C PRO A 88 -3.40 0.44 3.88
N GLY A 89 -2.32 -0.01 4.52
CA GLY A 89 -1.88 0.41 5.86
C GLY A 89 -0.40 0.11 6.05
N ASN A 90 0.25 0.80 6.98
CA ASN A 90 1.63 0.50 7.38
C ASN A 90 1.70 -0.75 8.26
N ASP A 91 2.88 -1.14 8.71
CA ASP A 91 3.11 -2.30 9.55
C ASP A 91 3.64 -1.86 10.94
N PRO A 92 2.78 -1.64 11.96
CA PRO A 92 1.32 -1.81 11.96
C PRO A 92 0.57 -0.65 11.28
N PRO A 93 -0.69 -0.88 10.85
CA PRO A 93 -1.50 0.18 10.27
C PRO A 93 -1.80 1.29 11.27
N GLY A 94 -1.63 2.56 10.87
CA GLY A 94 -1.85 3.71 11.74
C GLY A 94 -3.31 3.87 12.25
N PHE A 95 -4.28 3.23 11.59
CA PHE A 95 -5.67 3.19 12.03
C PHE A 95 -5.96 2.06 13.04
N LEU A 96 -5.00 1.19 13.32
CA LEU A 96 -5.20 -0.01 14.15
C LEU A 96 -5.70 0.30 15.56
N PRO A 97 -5.10 1.26 16.32
CA PRO A 97 -5.60 1.61 17.64
C PRO A 97 -7.07 2.06 17.64
N LEU A 98 -7.47 2.83 16.62
CA LEU A 98 -8.84 3.28 16.47
C LEU A 98 -9.81 2.11 16.26
N TYR A 99 -9.45 1.15 15.43
CA TYR A 99 -10.32 0.02 15.12
C TYR A 99 -10.39 -0.99 16.28
N THR A 100 -9.26 -1.26 16.94
CA THR A 100 -9.23 -2.17 18.09
C THR A 100 -9.82 -1.59 19.37
N SER A 101 -10.02 -0.27 19.45
CA SER A 101 -10.78 0.36 20.54
C SER A 101 -12.31 0.20 20.33
N ALA A 102 -12.76 0.05 19.11
CA ALA A 102 -14.17 -0.11 18.77
C ALA A 102 -14.66 -1.58 18.81
N GLY A 103 -13.74 -2.54 18.76
CA GLY A 103 -14.11 -3.95 18.83
C GLY A 103 -12.98 -4.91 18.48
N ASP A 104 -13.24 -6.20 18.62
CA ASP A 104 -12.31 -7.26 18.24
C ASP A 104 -12.10 -7.28 16.72
N LEU A 105 -10.88 -7.08 16.28
CA LEU A 105 -10.51 -6.95 14.86
C LEU A 105 -9.72 -8.16 14.39
N ASN A 106 -10.11 -8.75 13.26
CA ASN A 106 -9.32 -9.69 12.49
C ASN A 106 -8.54 -8.97 11.39
N ILE A 107 -7.27 -9.32 11.23
CA ILE A 107 -6.43 -8.99 10.07
C ILE A 107 -6.01 -10.31 9.45
N ILE A 108 -6.26 -10.49 8.15
CA ILE A 108 -6.15 -11.79 7.49
C ILE A 108 -5.03 -11.76 6.46
N SER A 109 -4.03 -12.61 6.67
CA SER A 109 -2.93 -12.85 5.73
C SER A 109 -3.43 -13.42 4.40
N TYR A 110 -2.66 -13.27 3.33
CA TYR A 110 -2.97 -13.94 2.08
C TYR A 110 -2.70 -15.45 2.22
N PRO A 111 -3.63 -16.32 1.76
CA PRO A 111 -3.47 -17.77 1.85
C PRO A 111 -2.25 -18.26 1.06
N ILE A 112 -1.52 -19.23 1.59
CA ILE A 112 -0.28 -19.76 0.97
C ILE A 112 -0.53 -20.23 -0.45
N ALA A 113 -1.59 -20.99 -0.68
CA ALA A 113 -1.93 -21.49 -2.01
C ALA A 113 -2.19 -20.36 -3.02
N LYS A 114 -2.87 -19.29 -2.60
CA LYS A 114 -3.14 -18.11 -3.44
C LYS A 114 -1.89 -17.25 -3.63
N TRP A 115 -1.07 -17.13 -2.57
CA TRP A 115 0.22 -16.44 -2.64
C TRP A 115 1.15 -17.08 -3.67
N ASN A 116 1.26 -18.41 -3.68
CA ASN A 116 2.14 -19.15 -4.57
C ASN A 116 1.60 -19.30 -6.00
N ASN A 117 0.40 -18.80 -6.29
CA ASN A 117 -0.17 -18.85 -7.63
C ASN A 117 0.70 -18.05 -8.62
N PRO A 118 1.14 -18.64 -9.76
CA PRO A 118 2.04 -17.96 -10.70
C PRO A 118 1.48 -16.65 -11.26
N ALA A 119 0.17 -16.58 -11.50
CA ALA A 119 -0.45 -15.35 -11.99
C ALA A 119 -0.46 -14.25 -10.93
N PHE A 120 -0.66 -14.60 -9.64
CA PHE A 120 -0.53 -13.66 -8.54
C PHE A 120 0.92 -13.21 -8.35
N GLN A 121 1.89 -14.14 -8.42
CA GLN A 121 3.32 -13.80 -8.33
C GLN A 121 3.75 -12.85 -9.45
N LYS A 122 3.25 -13.05 -10.67
CA LYS A 122 3.47 -12.11 -11.77
C LYS A 122 2.88 -10.72 -11.48
N PHE A 123 1.69 -10.66 -10.88
CA PHE A 123 1.04 -9.40 -10.51
C PHE A 123 1.78 -8.68 -9.38
N VAL A 124 2.13 -9.40 -8.30
CA VAL A 124 2.74 -8.80 -7.12
C VAL A 124 4.19 -8.37 -7.35
N ASN A 125 4.87 -8.95 -8.33
CA ASN A 125 6.20 -8.53 -8.78
C ASN A 125 6.14 -7.58 -10.01
N GLY A 126 4.94 -7.20 -10.42
CA GLY A 126 4.73 -6.27 -11.53
C GLY A 126 4.95 -4.80 -11.17
N PRO A 127 4.80 -3.90 -12.16
CA PRO A 127 5.03 -2.48 -11.96
C PRO A 127 4.22 -1.88 -10.81
N GLY A 128 4.89 -1.16 -9.93
CA GLY A 128 4.29 -0.48 -8.78
C GLY A 128 3.95 -1.37 -7.58
N ASN A 129 4.15 -2.67 -7.68
CA ASN A 129 3.89 -3.61 -6.60
C ASN A 129 5.19 -4.27 -6.11
N LYS A 130 5.16 -4.76 -4.88
CA LYS A 130 6.23 -5.56 -4.30
C LYS A 130 5.65 -6.60 -3.33
N PRO A 131 6.08 -7.87 -3.40
CA PRO A 131 5.70 -8.86 -2.41
C PRO A 131 6.33 -8.54 -1.06
N LYS A 132 5.58 -8.77 0.02
CA LYS A 132 6.07 -8.66 1.38
C LYS A 132 5.61 -9.85 2.22
N VAL A 133 6.57 -10.53 2.84
CA VAL A 133 6.34 -11.65 3.77
C VAL A 133 7.19 -11.42 5.00
N PHE A 134 6.58 -11.50 6.18
CA PHE A 134 7.30 -11.30 7.43
C PHE A 134 6.61 -12.04 8.59
N PRO A 135 7.35 -12.41 9.65
CA PRO A 135 6.77 -13.04 10.83
C PRO A 135 5.76 -12.10 11.51
N ILE A 136 4.59 -12.62 11.86
CA ILE A 136 3.56 -11.80 12.55
C ILE A 136 4.12 -11.15 13.82
N LYS A 137 4.93 -11.89 14.57
CA LYS A 137 5.55 -11.43 15.82
C LYS A 137 6.56 -10.28 15.67
N SER A 138 6.97 -9.96 14.43
CA SER A 138 7.91 -8.85 14.18
C SER A 138 7.24 -7.47 14.19
N VAL A 139 5.92 -7.43 14.32
CA VAL A 139 5.12 -6.20 14.35
C VAL A 139 4.22 -6.22 15.57
N ASP A 140 4.11 -5.10 16.25
CA ASP A 140 3.14 -4.93 17.34
C ASP A 140 1.75 -4.65 16.77
N TRP A 141 0.89 -5.66 16.76
CA TRP A 141 -0.49 -5.59 16.30
C TRP A 141 -1.48 -5.13 17.37
N GLY A 142 -1.00 -4.78 18.56
CA GLY A 142 -1.85 -4.41 19.69
C GLY A 142 -2.87 -5.51 20.02
N LYS A 143 -4.16 -5.15 20.04
CA LYS A 143 -5.25 -6.10 20.34
C LYS A 143 -5.84 -6.81 19.10
N ALA A 144 -5.28 -6.61 17.90
CA ALA A 144 -5.80 -7.25 16.71
C ALA A 144 -5.47 -8.74 16.68
N ASN A 145 -6.41 -9.55 16.23
CA ASN A 145 -6.22 -10.96 15.97
C ASN A 145 -5.71 -11.16 14.53
N ILE A 146 -4.52 -11.73 14.38
CA ILE A 146 -3.93 -11.98 13.06
C ILE A 146 -4.21 -13.43 12.66
N ILE A 147 -4.87 -13.61 11.53
CA ILE A 147 -5.21 -14.92 10.98
C ILE A 147 -4.22 -15.25 9.86
N SER A 148 -3.47 -16.33 10.04
CA SER A 148 -2.46 -16.82 9.11
C SER A 148 -2.30 -18.33 9.25
N GLU A 149 -1.91 -19.01 8.17
CA GLU A 149 -1.72 -20.46 8.14
C GLU A 149 -0.41 -20.92 8.79
N ASP A 150 0.61 -20.04 8.86
CA ASP A 150 1.98 -20.39 9.27
C ASP A 150 2.68 -19.31 10.11
N ASN A 151 1.91 -18.45 10.76
CA ASN A 151 2.42 -17.31 11.53
C ASN A 151 3.22 -16.28 10.70
N MET A 152 3.06 -16.28 9.36
CA MET A 152 3.62 -15.27 8.47
C MET A 152 2.54 -14.37 7.93
N MET A 153 2.76 -13.06 8.00
CA MET A 153 1.95 -12.09 7.27
C MET A 153 2.44 -12.04 5.83
N ARG A 154 1.54 -12.34 4.89
CA ARG A 154 1.72 -12.13 3.45
C ARG A 154 0.88 -10.99 2.99
N THR A 155 1.46 -10.07 2.26
CA THR A 155 0.78 -8.90 1.71
C THR A 155 1.54 -8.38 0.50
N LEU A 156 0.93 -7.52 -0.27
CA LEU A 156 1.65 -6.73 -1.26
C LEU A 156 1.82 -5.29 -0.78
N VAL A 157 2.95 -4.70 -1.12
CA VAL A 157 3.22 -3.28 -0.92
C VAL A 157 3.10 -2.59 -2.26
N ASN A 158 2.48 -1.42 -2.27
CA ASN A 158 2.42 -0.57 -3.44
C ASN A 158 3.42 0.57 -3.33
N THR A 159 4.21 0.76 -4.38
CA THR A 159 5.10 1.92 -4.54
C THR A 159 4.36 3.01 -5.30
N SER A 160 4.33 4.18 -4.74
CA SER A 160 3.78 5.40 -5.34
C SER A 160 4.84 6.48 -5.45
N GLY A 161 4.52 7.56 -6.14
CA GLY A 161 5.41 8.69 -6.26
C GLY A 161 4.73 9.84 -6.98
N ASP A 162 5.32 11.01 -6.84
CA ASP A 162 4.89 12.16 -7.62
C ASP A 162 5.64 12.20 -8.94
N ALA A 163 4.87 12.24 -10.01
CA ALA A 163 5.37 12.22 -11.38
C ALA A 163 4.96 13.47 -12.14
N VAL A 164 5.85 13.89 -13.02
CA VAL A 164 5.68 15.09 -13.85
C VAL A 164 5.94 14.75 -15.32
N ASN A 165 5.56 15.66 -16.21
CA ASN A 165 5.91 15.56 -17.61
C ASN A 165 7.44 15.61 -17.75
N LYS A 166 8.03 14.79 -18.62
CA LYS A 166 9.49 14.78 -18.90
C LYS A 166 10.05 16.13 -19.33
N ASN A 167 9.19 16.99 -19.88
CA ASN A 167 9.56 18.34 -20.37
C ASN A 167 9.40 19.42 -19.28
N MET A 168 9.10 19.08 -18.03
CA MET A 168 9.14 20.05 -16.93
C MET A 168 10.53 20.74 -16.90
N PRO A 169 10.62 22.06 -16.69
CA PRO A 169 11.91 22.72 -16.55
C PRO A 169 12.76 22.07 -15.46
N LYS A 170 13.99 21.73 -15.79
CA LYS A 170 14.91 21.01 -14.89
C LYS A 170 15.08 21.71 -13.53
N ALA A 171 15.22 23.03 -13.55
CA ALA A 171 15.34 23.83 -12.33
C ALA A 171 14.11 23.74 -11.43
N LEU A 172 12.90 23.70 -12.02
CA LEU A 172 11.66 23.56 -11.26
C LEU A 172 11.55 22.15 -10.63
N ALA A 173 11.81 21.10 -11.39
CA ALA A 173 11.83 19.72 -10.88
C ALA A 173 12.84 19.56 -9.74
N LYS A 174 14.05 20.12 -9.88
CA LYS A 174 15.07 20.15 -8.83
C LYS A 174 14.56 20.85 -7.56
N LYS A 175 14.00 22.05 -7.71
CA LYS A 175 13.46 22.82 -6.58
C LYS A 175 12.35 22.08 -5.83
N LEU A 176 11.41 21.47 -6.56
CA LEU A 176 10.32 20.70 -5.96
C LEU A 176 10.85 19.48 -5.19
N THR A 177 11.76 18.71 -5.80
CA THR A 177 12.36 17.53 -5.16
C THR A 177 13.18 17.91 -3.93
N ALA A 178 14.01 18.95 -4.01
CA ALA A 178 14.79 19.44 -2.88
C ALA A 178 13.91 19.92 -1.72
N ALA A 179 12.82 20.66 -2.01
CA ALA A 179 11.87 21.08 -1.01
C ALA A 179 11.20 19.87 -0.32
N PHE A 180 10.81 18.84 -1.07
CA PHE A 180 10.26 17.62 -0.50
C PHE A 180 11.27 16.91 0.42
N ILE A 181 12.52 16.70 -0.04
CA ILE A 181 13.56 16.06 0.77
C ILE A 181 13.75 16.82 2.09
N LYS A 182 13.78 18.16 2.04
CA LYS A 182 13.94 19.02 3.22
C LYS A 182 12.79 18.86 4.23
N THR A 183 11.57 18.56 3.78
CA THR A 183 10.39 18.43 4.66
C THR A 183 10.27 17.07 5.34
N ILE A 184 11.01 16.03 4.90
CA ILE A 184 10.89 14.67 5.45
C ILE A 184 11.08 14.59 6.98
N PRO A 185 12.06 15.28 7.61
CA PRO A 185 12.20 15.26 9.06
C PRO A 185 10.94 15.79 9.79
N ASP A 186 10.30 16.82 9.27
CA ASP A 186 9.09 17.38 9.86
C ASP A 186 7.86 16.49 9.63
N LEU A 187 7.75 15.85 8.47
CA LEU A 187 6.74 14.83 8.21
C LEU A 187 6.86 13.67 9.21
N ASN A 188 8.08 13.20 9.46
CA ASN A 188 8.37 12.12 10.43
C ASN A 188 7.97 12.47 11.87
N LYS A 189 8.03 13.75 12.25
CA LYS A 189 7.56 14.22 13.56
C LYS A 189 6.04 14.28 13.66
N LYS A 190 5.38 14.75 12.59
CA LYS A 190 3.92 14.94 12.55
C LYS A 190 3.14 13.63 12.48
N ALA A 191 3.72 12.62 11.83
CA ALA A 191 3.02 11.36 11.57
C ALA A 191 4.01 10.18 11.69
N PRO A 192 4.07 9.49 12.85
CA PRO A 192 5.03 8.40 13.07
C PRO A 192 5.02 7.30 11.99
N TRP A 193 3.87 7.02 11.38
CA TRP A 193 3.73 6.07 10.27
C TRP A 193 4.48 6.49 9.00
N VAL A 194 4.82 7.75 8.85
CA VAL A 194 5.57 8.28 7.69
C VAL A 194 6.95 7.65 7.58
N LYS A 195 7.59 7.28 8.69
CA LYS A 195 8.88 6.57 8.66
C LYS A 195 8.79 5.24 7.92
N ALA A 196 7.69 4.51 8.06
CA ALA A 196 7.46 3.26 7.35
C ALA A 196 7.13 3.46 5.86
N ALA A 197 6.74 4.65 5.45
CA ALA A 197 6.43 4.96 4.06
C ALA A 197 7.69 5.15 3.19
N LEU A 198 8.89 5.11 3.75
CA LEU A 198 10.16 5.21 3.03
C LEU A 198 10.22 6.42 2.08
N TYR A 199 9.80 7.60 2.53
CA TYR A 199 9.81 8.81 1.70
C TYR A 199 11.22 9.11 1.17
N ALA A 200 11.26 9.40 -0.12
CA ALA A 200 12.49 9.68 -0.87
C ALA A 200 13.54 8.55 -0.76
N GLU A 201 13.10 7.31 -0.54
CA GLU A 201 13.98 6.15 -0.68
C GLU A 201 14.37 5.97 -2.15
N THR A 202 15.64 5.70 -2.40
CA THR A 202 16.19 5.54 -3.75
C THR A 202 16.74 4.14 -4.01
N ASP A 203 16.77 3.26 -3.01
CA ASP A 203 17.24 1.89 -3.15
C ASP A 203 16.27 1.08 -4.02
N ASP A 204 16.75 0.56 -5.15
CA ASP A 204 15.97 -0.23 -6.10
C ASP A 204 15.40 -1.51 -5.45
N THR A 205 16.15 -2.12 -4.53
CA THR A 205 15.69 -3.35 -3.86
C THR A 205 14.51 -3.10 -2.95
N LYS A 206 14.42 -1.90 -2.39
CA LYS A 206 13.29 -1.48 -1.55
C LYS A 206 12.12 -0.94 -2.37
N MET A 207 12.40 -0.19 -3.43
CA MET A 207 11.39 0.53 -4.21
C MET A 207 10.92 -0.23 -5.46
N GLY A 208 11.66 -1.22 -5.93
CA GLY A 208 11.30 -2.03 -7.09
C GLY A 208 11.33 -1.26 -8.42
N PHE A 209 12.22 -0.29 -8.58
CA PHE A 209 12.29 0.56 -9.77
C PHE A 209 12.49 -0.21 -11.07
N ARG A 210 13.25 -1.32 -11.06
CA ARG A 210 13.45 -2.15 -12.26
C ARG A 210 12.13 -2.72 -12.78
N ALA A 211 11.28 -3.20 -11.88
CA ALA A 211 9.98 -3.76 -12.24
C ALA A 211 9.03 -2.68 -12.77
N VAL A 212 9.13 -1.46 -12.24
CA VAL A 212 8.27 -0.33 -12.64
C VAL A 212 8.67 0.26 -13.99
N GLY A 213 9.97 0.21 -14.34
CA GLY A 213 10.50 0.84 -15.56
C GLY A 213 10.40 2.37 -15.58
N MET A 214 10.07 2.98 -14.43
CA MET A 214 9.97 4.44 -14.33
C MET A 214 11.34 5.08 -14.16
N LYS A 215 11.49 6.30 -14.69
CA LYS A 215 12.71 7.08 -14.67
C LYS A 215 12.50 8.37 -13.88
N TYR A 216 13.51 8.75 -13.09
CA TYR A 216 13.52 10.06 -12.45
C TYR A 216 13.67 11.19 -13.46
N HIS A 217 13.12 12.35 -13.10
CA HIS A 217 13.40 13.60 -13.84
C HIS A 217 14.84 14.02 -13.62
N PRO A 218 15.58 14.53 -14.64
CA PRO A 218 16.97 14.96 -14.48
C PRO A 218 17.19 15.95 -13.33
N GLY A 219 16.26 16.90 -13.13
CA GLY A 219 16.31 17.82 -11.98
C GLY A 219 16.10 17.15 -10.63
N ALA A 220 15.28 16.08 -10.58
CA ALA A 220 15.14 15.30 -9.36
C ALA A 220 16.42 14.53 -9.02
N ILE A 221 17.08 13.97 -10.03
CA ILE A 221 18.37 13.28 -9.85
C ILE A 221 19.39 14.22 -9.20
N GLU A 222 19.54 15.43 -9.71
CA GLU A 222 20.45 16.43 -9.12
C GLU A 222 20.09 16.74 -7.65
N ALA A 223 18.81 16.94 -7.35
CA ALA A 223 18.40 17.23 -5.98
C ALA A 223 18.72 16.07 -5.02
N PHE A 224 18.56 14.81 -5.47
CA PHE A 224 18.91 13.64 -4.68
C PHE A 224 20.42 13.51 -4.49
N GLU A 225 21.20 13.73 -5.55
CA GLU A 225 22.67 13.64 -5.50
C GLU A 225 23.24 14.75 -4.60
N GLU A 226 22.73 15.97 -4.65
CA GLU A 226 23.09 17.06 -3.74
C GLU A 226 22.71 16.77 -2.27
N ALA A 227 21.64 15.99 -2.05
CA ALA A 227 21.27 15.51 -0.72
C ALA A 227 22.03 14.25 -0.27
N GLY A 228 23.09 13.87 -0.99
CA GLY A 228 23.93 12.70 -0.68
C GLY A 228 23.25 11.35 -0.98
N ARG A 229 22.19 11.32 -1.79
CA ARG A 229 21.47 10.10 -2.16
C ARG A 229 21.76 9.67 -3.58
N LYS A 230 22.09 8.41 -3.78
CA LYS A 230 22.42 7.86 -5.10
C LYS A 230 21.16 7.32 -5.79
N ILE A 231 20.91 7.77 -7.01
CA ILE A 231 19.86 7.21 -7.86
C ILE A 231 20.39 5.97 -8.60
N PRO A 232 19.70 4.82 -8.51
CA PRO A 232 20.14 3.61 -9.20
C PRO A 232 20.10 3.78 -10.73
N ALA A 233 21.02 3.13 -11.44
CA ALA A 233 21.14 3.25 -12.89
C ALA A 233 19.85 2.88 -13.63
N CYS A 234 19.13 1.86 -13.15
CA CYS A 234 17.84 1.45 -13.73
C CYS A 234 16.74 2.53 -13.68
N ALA A 235 16.89 3.54 -12.80
CA ALA A 235 15.94 4.65 -12.65
C ALA A 235 16.44 5.98 -13.27
N LYS A 236 17.60 5.99 -13.89
CA LYS A 236 18.10 7.13 -14.67
C LYS A 236 17.53 7.09 -16.09
N PRO A 237 17.29 8.24 -16.74
CA PRO A 237 16.82 8.33 -18.13
C PRO A 237 17.68 7.58 -19.12
#